data_6db36b353e1f14662c780c24c855da71
#
_entry.id   6db36b353e1f14662c780c24c855da71
#
_cell.length_a   1.000
_cell.length_b   1.000
_cell.length_c   1.000
_cell.angle_alpha   90.00
_cell.angle_beta   90.00
_cell.angle_gamma   90.00
#
_symmetry.space_group_name_H-M   'P 1'
#
loop_
_entity.id
_entity.type
_entity.pdbx_description
1 polymer ?
#
loop_
_entity_poly.entity_id
_entity_poly.type
_entity_poly.pdbx_seq_one_letter_code
_entity_poly.pdbx_strand_id
1 'polypeptide(L)'
;MTSTALILDHVYDHEKTMANRVYMTQPTGQGQVIDYTWQETLRQARAMAAHLKNQNLAPGARVAILSKNCAHFIMAELAIWMAGCTTVAIFPTESGETIRYVLDHSEASLLFVGKLDTWPLQAPFVPTQLPCIAFPLAPENKYTQWDDIVAKTSPLQGDISRAPTDLAMIMYTSGSTGQPKGVMHNFERISAATEGIVKTLKETLGDRDDNRILSYLPLAHVFERAWVGASSLVHGKTHVFFAESLDSFIQDLNRAKPTMFISVPRLWLKFQQGVFSKMPPAKLNLLLSIPLLGGVVRKKILKGLGLDQVIVAGSGSAPIPAELITWYRKLGLNLLEGYAMTEDFAYSHNSTDAINAPGCVGVPLEGVQARISEEGEILVKSPGQMVGYYKRPDLDAEAFTSDGFFKTGDQGQQRADGLLKITGRVKELFKTSKGKYVAPAPIENKLNVHPLIEMSIVSGVSQPSAYAMVVLAEDIRPKMKDPEVRAHVETELTAHLNKVNAELADYEKLRMLVIANEAWSIENGYLTPTMKIKRSRIEASVESHVESWYQKNGTVFWA
;
A
#
# COMPACT_ATOMS: atom_id res chain seq x y z
N MET A 1 -24.35 15.93 -21.68
CA MET A 1 -23.42 15.11 -20.90
C MET A 1 -24.08 14.92 -19.55
N THR A 2 -24.50 13.71 -19.21
CA THR A 2 -24.97 13.40 -17.86
C THR A 2 -23.80 13.64 -16.91
N SER A 3 -23.96 14.53 -15.93
CA SER A 3 -22.95 14.75 -14.89
C SER A 3 -22.67 13.42 -14.21
N THR A 4 -21.41 12.96 -14.22
CA THR A 4 -20.99 11.79 -13.46
C THR A 4 -21.25 12.08 -11.99
N ALA A 5 -21.87 11.15 -11.26
CA ALA A 5 -22.12 11.28 -9.84
C ALA A 5 -20.78 11.41 -9.09
N LEU A 6 -20.70 12.31 -8.14
CA LEU A 6 -19.52 12.43 -7.30
C LEU A 6 -19.62 11.43 -6.13
N ILE A 7 -18.49 11.12 -5.51
CA ILE A 7 -18.44 10.16 -4.41
C ILE A 7 -19.43 10.48 -3.27
N LEU A 8 -19.69 11.76 -2.97
CA LEU A 8 -20.66 12.17 -1.97
C LEU A 8 -22.11 11.89 -2.39
N ASP A 9 -22.43 11.95 -3.68
CA ASP A 9 -23.78 11.65 -4.17
C ASP A 9 -24.14 10.18 -3.88
N HIS A 10 -23.20 9.27 -4.10
CA HIS A 10 -23.38 7.85 -3.75
C HIS A 10 -23.59 7.67 -2.25
N VAL A 11 -22.82 8.36 -1.42
CA VAL A 11 -22.92 8.27 0.05
C VAL A 11 -24.30 8.75 0.55
N TYR A 12 -24.84 9.82 0.00
CA TYR A 12 -26.18 10.31 0.34
C TYR A 12 -27.28 9.37 -0.16
N ASP A 13 -27.10 8.73 -1.31
CA ASP A 13 -28.03 7.71 -1.78
C ASP A 13 -28.04 6.50 -0.84
N HIS A 14 -26.89 6.05 -0.35
CA HIS A 14 -26.81 4.95 0.62
C HIS A 14 -27.46 5.30 1.96
N GLU A 15 -27.29 6.52 2.44
CA GLU A 15 -28.00 7.00 3.64
C GLU A 15 -29.52 6.89 3.49
N LYS A 16 -30.06 7.21 2.31
CA LYS A 16 -31.49 7.16 2.02
C LYS A 16 -32.02 5.74 1.79
N THR A 17 -31.26 4.93 1.05
CA THR A 17 -31.74 3.63 0.56
C THR A 17 -31.35 2.47 1.46
N MET A 18 -30.28 2.60 2.26
CA MET A 18 -29.71 1.54 3.09
C MET A 18 -29.36 2.02 4.52
N ALA A 19 -30.13 2.97 5.07
CA ALA A 19 -29.85 3.64 6.35
C ALA A 19 -29.42 2.68 7.48
N ASN A 20 -30.12 1.58 7.66
CA ASN A 20 -29.91 0.61 8.75
C ASN A 20 -28.87 -0.47 8.42
N ARG A 21 -28.30 -0.47 7.21
CA ARG A 21 -27.26 -1.43 6.84
C ARG A 21 -25.97 -1.11 7.57
N VAL A 22 -25.38 -2.11 8.22
CA VAL A 22 -24.04 -1.96 8.81
C VAL A 22 -23.03 -1.74 7.69
N TYR A 23 -22.32 -0.62 7.76
CA TYR A 23 -21.29 -0.24 6.81
C TYR A 23 -19.90 -0.56 7.34
N MET A 24 -19.65 -0.28 8.63
CA MET A 24 -18.32 -0.45 9.24
C MET A 24 -18.41 -1.18 10.57
N THR A 25 -17.44 -2.08 10.85
CA THR A 25 -17.23 -2.71 12.16
C THR A 25 -15.86 -2.31 12.70
N GLN A 26 -15.86 -1.66 13.87
CA GLN A 26 -14.69 -1.14 14.56
C GLN A 26 -14.39 -1.93 15.83
N PRO A 27 -13.24 -2.63 15.93
CA PRO A 27 -12.76 -3.18 17.19
C PRO A 27 -12.37 -2.06 18.18
N THR A 28 -12.75 -2.25 19.44
CA THR A 28 -12.49 -1.29 20.55
C THR A 28 -11.64 -1.87 21.67
N GLY A 29 -11.07 -3.04 21.45
CA GLY A 29 -10.26 -3.78 22.42
C GLY A 29 -11.04 -4.89 23.13
N GLN A 30 -10.31 -5.86 23.70
CA GLN A 30 -10.85 -6.97 24.50
C GLN A 30 -11.93 -7.79 23.77
N GLY A 31 -11.84 -7.88 22.44
CA GLY A 31 -12.80 -8.60 21.61
C GLY A 31 -14.13 -7.87 21.34
N GLN A 32 -14.29 -6.68 21.87
CA GLN A 32 -15.50 -5.86 21.64
C GLN A 32 -15.41 -5.15 20.28
N VAL A 33 -16.59 -4.91 19.69
CA VAL A 33 -16.71 -4.18 18.42
C VAL A 33 -17.89 -3.21 18.49
N ILE A 34 -17.82 -2.16 17.69
CA ILE A 34 -18.92 -1.25 17.42
C ILE A 34 -19.25 -1.33 15.94
N ASP A 35 -20.52 -1.55 15.63
CA ASP A 35 -21.05 -1.52 14.26
C ASP A 35 -21.64 -0.14 13.98
N TYR A 36 -21.22 0.46 12.86
CA TYR A 36 -21.73 1.72 12.35
C TYR A 36 -22.58 1.45 11.09
N THR A 37 -23.86 1.78 11.17
CA THR A 37 -24.75 1.81 10.01
C THR A 37 -24.45 3.01 9.11
N TRP A 38 -25.00 3.03 7.89
CA TRP A 38 -24.93 4.22 7.04
C TRP A 38 -25.52 5.44 7.73
N GLN A 39 -26.69 5.30 8.36
CA GLN A 39 -27.32 6.37 9.10
C GLN A 39 -26.42 6.93 10.22
N GLU A 40 -25.83 6.07 11.04
CA GLU A 40 -24.99 6.51 12.15
C GLU A 40 -23.68 7.12 11.66
N THR A 41 -23.09 6.55 10.60
CA THR A 41 -21.90 7.09 9.93
C THR A 41 -22.14 8.52 9.45
N LEU A 42 -23.27 8.75 8.74
CA LEU A 42 -23.60 10.06 8.19
C LEU A 42 -24.05 11.03 9.29
N ARG A 43 -24.76 10.56 10.30
CA ARG A 43 -25.13 11.40 11.45
C ARG A 43 -23.90 12.02 12.12
N GLN A 44 -22.88 11.20 12.39
CA GLN A 44 -21.64 11.69 13.00
C GLN A 44 -20.84 12.58 12.04
N ALA A 45 -20.68 12.17 10.78
CA ALA A 45 -19.98 12.97 9.78
C ALA A 45 -20.64 14.34 9.57
N ARG A 46 -21.98 14.42 9.50
CA ARG A 46 -22.73 15.66 9.36
C ARG A 46 -22.63 16.56 10.60
N ALA A 47 -22.63 15.97 11.80
CA ALA A 47 -22.43 16.74 13.05
C ALA A 47 -21.02 17.34 13.11
N MET A 48 -20.00 16.55 12.78
CA MET A 48 -18.62 17.03 12.72
C MET A 48 -18.45 18.08 11.60
N ALA A 49 -19.07 17.90 10.44
CA ALA A 49 -19.04 18.89 9.36
C ALA A 49 -19.68 20.23 9.78
N ALA A 50 -20.79 20.20 10.55
CA ALA A 50 -21.38 21.40 11.13
C ALA A 50 -20.41 22.09 12.08
N HIS A 51 -19.73 21.33 12.93
CA HIS A 51 -18.70 21.87 13.84
C HIS A 51 -17.55 22.52 13.03
N LEU A 52 -17.02 21.86 12.00
CA LEU A 52 -15.96 22.42 11.16
C LEU A 52 -16.38 23.72 10.46
N LYS A 53 -17.62 23.80 9.96
CA LYS A 53 -18.15 25.03 9.35
C LYS A 53 -18.20 26.19 10.37
N ASN A 54 -18.53 25.89 11.63
CA ASN A 54 -18.55 26.87 12.69
C ASN A 54 -17.15 27.37 13.13
N GLN A 55 -16.07 26.70 12.70
CA GLN A 55 -14.70 27.17 12.92
C GLN A 55 -14.26 28.28 11.94
N ASN A 56 -15.14 28.72 11.05
CA ASN A 56 -14.85 29.75 10.03
C ASN A 56 -13.61 29.42 9.17
N LEU A 57 -13.41 28.14 8.86
CA LEU A 57 -12.34 27.72 7.95
C LEU A 57 -12.58 28.29 6.55
N ALA A 58 -11.51 28.73 5.89
CA ALA A 58 -11.61 29.20 4.52
C ALA A 58 -12.09 28.08 3.56
N PRO A 59 -12.82 28.38 2.50
CA PRO A 59 -13.17 27.40 1.48
C PRO A 59 -11.91 26.67 0.96
N GLY A 60 -11.96 25.33 0.92
CA GLY A 60 -10.82 24.51 0.54
C GLY A 60 -9.69 24.45 1.58
N ALA A 61 -9.92 24.90 2.82
CA ALA A 61 -8.95 24.77 3.90
C ALA A 61 -8.52 23.30 4.09
N ARG A 62 -7.23 23.08 4.33
CA ARG A 62 -6.68 21.73 4.51
C ARG A 62 -6.89 21.30 5.95
N VAL A 63 -7.55 20.15 6.10
CA VAL A 63 -7.74 19.50 7.39
C VAL A 63 -6.99 18.18 7.39
N ALA A 64 -6.05 18.06 8.32
CA ALA A 64 -5.18 16.89 8.38
C ALA A 64 -5.80 15.75 9.20
N ILE A 65 -5.49 14.51 8.84
CA ILE A 65 -5.82 13.30 9.60
C ILE A 65 -4.54 12.52 9.85
N LEU A 66 -4.18 12.32 11.11
CA LEU A 66 -3.08 11.48 11.55
C LEU A 66 -3.65 10.31 12.35
N SER A 67 -3.82 9.16 11.70
CA SER A 67 -4.45 7.99 12.31
C SER A 67 -4.14 6.71 11.55
N LYS A 68 -4.04 5.60 12.28
CA LYS A 68 -4.27 4.26 11.70
C LYS A 68 -5.73 4.14 11.25
N ASN A 69 -6.03 3.10 10.47
CA ASN A 69 -7.36 2.82 9.99
C ASN A 69 -8.35 2.63 11.14
N CYS A 70 -9.46 3.35 11.07
CA CYS A 70 -10.59 3.25 11.98
C CYS A 70 -11.83 3.89 11.31
N ALA A 71 -13.02 3.61 11.85
CA ALA A 71 -14.27 4.15 11.33
C ALA A 71 -14.27 5.69 11.32
N HIS A 72 -13.70 6.30 12.35
CA HIS A 72 -13.63 7.77 12.47
C HIS A 72 -12.72 8.42 11.43
N PHE A 73 -11.77 7.69 10.84
CA PHE A 73 -10.99 8.20 9.70
C PHE A 73 -11.93 8.46 8.50
N ILE A 74 -12.79 7.50 8.16
CA ILE A 74 -13.75 7.65 7.05
C ILE A 74 -14.80 8.71 7.38
N MET A 75 -15.33 8.71 8.60
CA MET A 75 -16.31 9.74 9.03
C MET A 75 -15.71 11.15 9.01
N ALA A 76 -14.44 11.31 9.42
CA ALA A 76 -13.74 12.59 9.39
C ALA A 76 -13.51 13.08 7.96
N GLU A 77 -13.12 12.18 7.03
CA GLU A 77 -12.98 12.54 5.63
C GLU A 77 -14.30 13.02 5.02
N LEU A 78 -15.39 12.32 5.28
CA LEU A 78 -16.73 12.76 4.86
C LEU A 78 -17.09 14.13 5.48
N ALA A 79 -16.80 14.32 6.77
CA ALA A 79 -17.03 15.58 7.45
C ALA A 79 -16.23 16.74 6.84
N ILE A 80 -14.97 16.52 6.53
CA ILE A 80 -14.08 17.48 5.84
C ILE A 80 -14.67 17.89 4.49
N TRP A 81 -15.09 16.92 3.69
CA TRP A 81 -15.68 17.19 2.38
C TRP A 81 -17.01 17.94 2.47
N MET A 82 -17.91 17.53 3.38
CA MET A 82 -19.18 18.22 3.65
C MET A 82 -18.98 19.63 4.21
N ALA A 83 -17.88 19.88 4.91
CA ALA A 83 -17.52 21.22 5.38
C ALA A 83 -16.95 22.14 4.30
N GLY A 84 -16.71 21.64 3.08
CA GLY A 84 -16.10 22.41 2.00
C GLY A 84 -14.57 22.46 2.06
N CYS A 85 -13.95 21.59 2.84
CA CYS A 85 -12.51 21.50 3.08
C CYS A 85 -11.84 20.40 2.24
N THR A 86 -10.52 20.33 2.31
CA THR A 86 -9.67 19.37 1.61
C THR A 86 -8.95 18.47 2.61
N THR A 87 -8.99 17.15 2.44
CA THR A 87 -8.32 16.19 3.33
C THR A 87 -6.82 16.14 3.09
N VAL A 88 -6.04 16.13 4.16
CA VAL A 88 -4.59 15.81 4.13
C VAL A 88 -4.34 14.61 5.03
N ALA A 89 -4.15 13.44 4.45
CA ALA A 89 -3.88 12.24 5.23
C ALA A 89 -2.37 12.06 5.46
N ILE A 90 -2.00 11.87 6.73
CA ILE A 90 -0.61 11.66 7.17
C ILE A 90 -0.45 10.20 7.60
N PHE A 91 0.65 9.56 7.17
CA PHE A 91 0.92 8.19 7.59
C PHE A 91 1.12 8.09 9.10
N PRO A 92 0.48 7.13 9.78
CA PRO A 92 0.55 6.99 11.23
C PRO A 92 1.95 6.62 11.75
N THR A 93 2.84 6.17 10.87
CA THR A 93 4.22 5.75 11.18
C THR A 93 5.27 6.77 10.75
N GLU A 94 4.86 7.98 10.35
CA GLU A 94 5.82 9.04 9.99
C GLU A 94 6.59 9.55 11.20
N SER A 95 7.83 10.01 10.93
CA SER A 95 8.62 10.72 11.94
C SER A 95 7.99 12.05 12.29
N GLY A 96 8.30 12.55 13.49
CA GLY A 96 7.81 13.84 13.93
C GLY A 96 8.18 14.98 12.97
N GLU A 97 9.40 14.99 12.43
CA GLU A 97 9.85 15.98 11.46
C GLU A 97 9.00 15.94 10.18
N THR A 98 8.70 14.74 9.69
CA THR A 98 7.85 14.60 8.49
C THR A 98 6.42 15.07 8.78
N ILE A 99 5.85 14.71 9.95
CA ILE A 99 4.53 15.20 10.36
C ILE A 99 4.53 16.73 10.40
N ARG A 100 5.52 17.34 11.02
CA ARG A 100 5.66 18.80 11.08
C ARG A 100 5.74 19.38 9.67
N TYR A 101 6.59 18.84 8.81
CA TYR A 101 6.71 19.27 7.42
C TYR A 101 5.38 19.23 6.67
N VAL A 102 4.64 18.10 6.78
CA VAL A 102 3.35 17.95 6.07
C VAL A 102 2.34 18.96 6.58
N LEU A 103 2.25 19.17 7.88
CA LEU A 103 1.32 20.15 8.49
C LEU A 103 1.64 21.58 8.03
N ASP A 104 2.92 21.97 8.06
CA ASP A 104 3.36 23.30 7.65
C ASP A 104 3.24 23.51 6.12
N HIS A 105 3.69 22.54 5.31
CA HIS A 105 3.64 22.64 3.84
C HIS A 105 2.19 22.65 3.31
N SER A 106 1.31 21.82 3.88
CA SER A 106 -0.11 21.81 3.51
C SER A 106 -0.87 23.01 4.06
N GLU A 107 -0.27 23.79 4.99
CA GLU A 107 -0.97 24.85 5.72
C GLU A 107 -2.24 24.32 6.39
N ALA A 108 -2.12 23.18 7.08
CA ALA A 108 -3.24 22.55 7.75
C ALA A 108 -3.87 23.49 8.78
N SER A 109 -5.17 23.67 8.68
CA SER A 109 -5.93 24.55 9.59
C SER A 109 -6.47 23.83 10.83
N LEU A 110 -6.49 22.49 10.79
CA LEU A 110 -6.93 21.61 11.87
C LEU A 110 -6.32 20.22 11.68
N LEU A 111 -6.07 19.53 12.79
CA LEU A 111 -5.60 18.14 12.81
C LEU A 111 -6.57 17.24 13.56
N PHE A 112 -7.02 16.16 12.92
CA PHE A 112 -7.61 15.02 13.60
C PHE A 112 -6.52 14.06 14.05
N VAL A 113 -6.47 13.78 15.37
CA VAL A 113 -5.56 12.81 15.98
C VAL A 113 -6.35 11.55 16.29
N GLY A 114 -5.98 10.44 15.64
CA GLY A 114 -6.70 9.19 15.81
C GLY A 114 -5.88 8.09 16.47
N LYS A 115 -6.13 6.85 16.08
CA LYS A 115 -5.46 5.66 16.59
C LYS A 115 -3.97 5.66 16.21
N LEU A 116 -3.06 5.71 17.19
CA LEU A 116 -1.60 5.81 17.00
C LEU A 116 -0.87 4.99 18.06
N ASP A 117 0.24 4.35 17.67
CA ASP A 117 1.09 3.59 18.60
C ASP A 117 2.27 4.42 19.13
N THR A 118 2.76 5.39 18.35
CA THR A 118 3.99 6.15 18.62
C THR A 118 3.72 7.62 18.93
N TRP A 119 2.50 7.94 19.38
CA TRP A 119 2.08 9.31 19.63
C TRP A 119 3.02 10.12 20.54
N PRO A 120 3.58 9.59 21.65
CA PRO A 120 4.52 10.32 22.48
C PRO A 120 5.76 10.85 21.73
N LEU A 121 6.19 10.17 20.67
CA LEU A 121 7.30 10.58 19.82
C LEU A 121 6.87 11.59 18.74
N GLN A 122 5.60 11.64 18.41
CA GLN A 122 5.04 12.45 17.31
C GLN A 122 4.44 13.77 17.83
N ALA A 123 3.78 13.72 18.98
CA ALA A 123 3.08 14.87 19.58
C ALA A 123 3.93 16.15 19.70
N PRO A 124 5.23 16.10 20.07
CA PRO A 124 6.05 17.30 20.19
C PRO A 124 6.24 18.08 18.89
N PHE A 125 5.99 17.44 17.76
CA PHE A 125 6.14 18.05 16.44
C PHE A 125 4.86 18.67 15.90
N VAL A 126 3.71 18.44 16.56
CA VAL A 126 2.46 19.10 16.18
C VAL A 126 2.51 20.57 16.66
N PRO A 127 2.25 21.56 15.77
CA PRO A 127 2.24 22.95 16.16
C PRO A 127 1.27 23.20 17.31
N THR A 128 1.72 23.86 18.38
CA THR A 128 0.91 24.11 19.58
C THR A 128 -0.33 24.97 19.33
N GLN A 129 -0.28 25.83 18.29
CA GLN A 129 -1.40 26.67 17.88
C GLN A 129 -2.39 25.98 16.94
N LEU A 130 -2.05 24.79 16.42
CA LEU A 130 -2.93 24.05 15.51
C LEU A 130 -4.08 23.43 16.29
N PRO A 131 -5.35 23.78 16.00
CA PRO A 131 -6.48 23.11 16.62
C PRO A 131 -6.45 21.60 16.35
N CYS A 132 -6.65 20.81 17.41
CA CYS A 132 -6.68 19.36 17.32
C CYS A 132 -7.98 18.78 17.86
N ILE A 133 -8.51 17.77 17.18
CA ILE A 133 -9.68 16.99 17.61
C ILE A 133 -9.25 15.52 17.69
N ALA A 134 -9.52 14.86 18.82
CA ALA A 134 -9.17 13.48 19.05
C ALA A 134 -10.32 12.52 18.69
N PHE A 135 -10.00 11.44 17.97
CA PHE A 135 -10.92 10.32 17.77
C PHE A 135 -11.06 9.49 19.05
N PRO A 136 -12.15 8.70 19.20
CA PRO A 136 -12.33 7.86 20.40
C PRO A 136 -11.20 6.84 20.65
N LEU A 137 -10.48 6.41 19.61
CA LEU A 137 -9.34 5.50 19.72
C LEU A 137 -7.99 6.22 19.75
N ALA A 138 -7.97 7.54 19.94
CA ALA A 138 -6.74 8.30 20.07
C ALA A 138 -6.01 7.92 21.38
N PRO A 139 -4.66 8.01 21.42
CA PRO A 139 -3.91 7.95 22.66
C PRO A 139 -4.36 9.04 23.64
N GLU A 140 -4.01 8.87 24.93
CA GLU A 140 -4.31 9.88 25.95
C GLU A 140 -3.82 11.27 25.51
N ASN A 141 -4.72 12.25 25.58
CA ASN A 141 -4.49 13.61 25.12
C ASN A 141 -5.43 14.61 25.83
N LYS A 142 -5.23 15.92 25.58
CA LYS A 142 -6.05 17.00 26.11
C LYS A 142 -6.87 17.73 25.05
N TYR A 143 -6.98 17.17 23.87
CA TYR A 143 -7.72 17.76 22.74
C TYR A 143 -9.22 17.65 22.93
N THR A 144 -9.97 18.43 22.17
CA THR A 144 -11.43 18.30 22.09
C THR A 144 -11.77 16.90 21.54
N GLN A 145 -12.67 16.19 22.21
CA GLN A 145 -13.01 14.82 21.85
C GLN A 145 -14.11 14.79 20.77
N TRP A 146 -13.97 13.87 19.82
CA TRP A 146 -14.95 13.65 18.76
C TRP A 146 -16.36 13.45 19.29
N ASP A 147 -16.52 12.58 20.29
CA ASP A 147 -17.82 12.23 20.86
C ASP A 147 -18.49 13.43 21.53
N ASP A 148 -17.73 14.28 22.20
CA ASP A 148 -18.26 15.51 22.82
C ASP A 148 -18.79 16.49 21.78
N ILE A 149 -18.12 16.62 20.64
CA ILE A 149 -18.56 17.46 19.54
C ILE A 149 -19.86 16.92 18.95
N VAL A 150 -19.85 15.61 18.58
CA VAL A 150 -20.99 14.95 17.93
C VAL A 150 -22.24 14.94 18.83
N ALA A 151 -22.07 14.81 20.16
CA ALA A 151 -23.16 14.84 21.11
C ALA A 151 -23.82 16.24 21.25
N LYS A 152 -23.04 17.32 21.01
CA LYS A 152 -23.50 18.71 21.22
C LYS A 152 -23.84 19.46 19.93
N THR A 153 -23.52 18.89 18.78
CA THR A 153 -23.66 19.56 17.48
C THR A 153 -24.78 18.94 16.66
N SER A 154 -25.76 19.73 16.27
CA SER A 154 -26.80 19.25 15.33
C SER A 154 -26.21 18.96 13.96
N PRO A 155 -26.51 17.77 13.37
CA PRO A 155 -26.01 17.42 12.04
C PRO A 155 -26.47 18.39 10.95
N LEU A 156 -25.60 18.66 9.97
CA LEU A 156 -25.96 19.40 8.76
C LEU A 156 -27.14 18.72 8.06
N GLN A 157 -28.11 19.54 7.63
CA GLN A 157 -29.27 19.07 6.88
C GLN A 157 -29.03 19.17 5.37
N GLY A 158 -29.67 18.25 4.62
CA GLY A 158 -29.61 18.22 3.15
C GLY A 158 -28.29 17.65 2.62
N ASP A 159 -28.21 17.49 1.32
CA ASP A 159 -27.04 16.98 0.62
C ASP A 159 -26.11 18.15 0.27
N ILE A 160 -24.87 18.06 0.73
CA ILE A 160 -23.85 19.08 0.52
C ILE A 160 -23.15 18.81 -0.82
N SER A 161 -23.37 19.69 -1.77
CA SER A 161 -22.73 19.59 -3.09
C SER A 161 -21.29 20.09 -3.08
N ARG A 162 -20.44 19.44 -3.86
CA ARG A 162 -19.08 19.89 -4.19
C ARG A 162 -18.96 20.07 -5.70
N ALA A 163 -18.15 21.02 -6.14
CA ALA A 163 -17.84 21.12 -7.56
C ALA A 163 -16.89 19.97 -7.98
N PRO A 164 -17.03 19.41 -9.19
CA PRO A 164 -16.11 18.40 -9.72
C PRO A 164 -14.64 18.81 -9.64
N THR A 165 -14.36 20.09 -9.81
CA THR A 165 -13.02 20.69 -9.79
C THR A 165 -12.51 21.02 -8.39
N ASP A 166 -13.37 20.95 -7.35
CA ASP A 166 -12.95 21.17 -5.97
C ASP A 166 -11.91 20.12 -5.56
N LEU A 167 -10.87 20.56 -4.84
CA LEU A 167 -9.86 19.66 -4.33
C LEU A 167 -10.45 18.79 -3.20
N ALA A 168 -10.42 17.48 -3.40
CA ALA A 168 -10.90 16.51 -2.43
C ALA A 168 -9.82 16.17 -1.40
N MET A 169 -8.59 15.93 -1.86
CA MET A 169 -7.48 15.52 -1.01
C MET A 169 -6.11 15.88 -1.55
N ILE A 170 -5.13 15.96 -0.65
CA ILE A 170 -3.69 15.99 -0.94
C ILE A 170 -3.06 14.77 -0.27
N MET A 171 -2.42 13.91 -1.06
CA MET A 171 -1.76 12.70 -0.59
C MET A 171 -0.24 12.87 -0.67
N TYR A 172 0.44 12.81 0.48
CA TYR A 172 1.88 12.95 0.52
C TYR A 172 2.59 11.63 0.21
N THR A 173 3.53 11.67 -0.72
CA THR A 173 4.38 10.54 -1.08
C THR A 173 5.83 10.83 -0.76
N SER A 174 6.55 9.82 -0.25
CA SER A 174 8.00 9.92 -0.06
C SER A 174 8.68 9.92 -1.43
N GLY A 175 9.09 11.09 -1.90
CA GLY A 175 9.88 11.21 -3.11
C GLY A 175 11.27 10.58 -2.96
N SER A 176 11.85 10.12 -4.07
CA SER A 176 13.24 9.63 -4.13
C SER A 176 14.28 10.70 -3.77
N THR A 177 13.89 11.96 -3.65
CA THR A 177 14.76 13.14 -3.48
C THR A 177 14.72 13.78 -2.08
N GLY A 178 14.10 13.13 -1.09
CA GLY A 178 14.15 13.55 0.32
C GLY A 178 12.81 14.05 0.88
N GLN A 179 12.30 15.22 0.50
CA GLN A 179 11.06 15.77 1.07
C GLN A 179 9.81 15.18 0.42
N PRO A 180 8.75 14.86 1.19
CA PRO A 180 7.49 14.38 0.65
C PRO A 180 6.81 15.39 -0.30
N LYS A 181 6.19 14.87 -1.37
CA LYS A 181 5.42 15.66 -2.34
C LYS A 181 3.93 15.43 -2.11
N GLY A 182 3.12 16.49 -2.15
CA GLY A 182 1.67 16.41 -2.03
C GLY A 182 1.03 16.22 -3.41
N VAL A 183 0.46 15.06 -3.67
CA VAL A 183 -0.30 14.74 -4.88
C VAL A 183 -1.74 15.23 -4.70
N MET A 184 -2.23 16.09 -5.60
CA MET A 184 -3.55 16.69 -5.53
C MET A 184 -4.58 15.91 -6.35
N HIS A 185 -5.72 15.58 -5.72
CA HIS A 185 -6.88 15.01 -6.39
C HIS A 185 -8.14 15.82 -6.15
N ASN A 186 -8.87 16.13 -7.21
CA ASN A 186 -10.19 16.74 -7.14
C ASN A 186 -11.31 15.68 -7.12
N PHE A 187 -12.54 16.12 -6.88
CA PHE A 187 -13.69 15.20 -6.79
C PHE A 187 -13.96 14.44 -8.08
N GLU A 188 -13.82 15.08 -9.24
CA GLU A 188 -14.01 14.43 -10.54
C GLU A 188 -13.07 13.23 -10.71
N ARG A 189 -11.77 13.42 -10.40
CA ARG A 189 -10.73 12.40 -10.59
C ARG A 189 -10.91 11.21 -9.66
N ILE A 190 -11.15 11.47 -8.37
CA ILE A 190 -11.36 10.36 -7.42
C ILE A 190 -12.67 9.62 -7.71
N SER A 191 -13.73 10.31 -8.13
CA SER A 191 -15.01 9.67 -8.46
C SER A 191 -14.88 8.78 -9.69
N ALA A 192 -14.28 9.29 -10.77
CA ALA A 192 -14.08 8.53 -12.01
C ALA A 192 -13.22 7.26 -11.78
N ALA A 193 -12.10 7.40 -11.07
CA ALA A 193 -11.26 6.25 -10.73
C ALA A 193 -12.01 5.23 -9.86
N THR A 194 -12.75 5.71 -8.86
CA THR A 194 -13.46 4.84 -7.92
C THR A 194 -14.62 4.10 -8.59
N GLU A 195 -15.38 4.76 -9.46
CA GLU A 195 -16.42 4.11 -10.26
C GLU A 195 -15.84 2.99 -11.14
N GLY A 196 -14.68 3.24 -11.76
CA GLY A 196 -13.97 2.23 -12.54
C GLY A 196 -13.50 1.05 -11.68
N ILE A 197 -12.98 1.31 -10.47
CA ILE A 197 -12.62 0.26 -9.50
C ILE A 197 -13.85 -0.57 -9.12
N VAL A 198 -14.96 0.08 -8.76
CA VAL A 198 -16.20 -0.61 -8.38
C VAL A 198 -16.74 -1.45 -9.54
N LYS A 199 -16.67 -0.94 -10.77
CA LYS A 199 -17.05 -1.72 -11.96
C LYS A 199 -16.19 -2.98 -12.09
N THR A 200 -14.87 -2.85 -12.02
CA THR A 200 -13.92 -3.97 -12.07
C THR A 200 -14.20 -5.00 -10.96
N LEU A 201 -14.49 -4.55 -9.75
CA LEU A 201 -14.84 -5.44 -8.65
C LEU A 201 -16.16 -6.17 -8.89
N LYS A 202 -17.18 -5.51 -9.41
CA LYS A 202 -18.48 -6.13 -9.74
C LYS A 202 -18.37 -7.20 -10.82
N GLU A 203 -17.48 -7.05 -11.78
CA GLU A 203 -17.22 -8.07 -12.82
C GLU A 203 -16.76 -9.41 -12.22
N THR A 204 -16.00 -9.39 -11.13
CA THR A 204 -15.49 -10.61 -10.46
C THR A 204 -16.37 -11.04 -9.29
N LEU A 205 -16.82 -10.11 -8.44
CA LEU A 205 -17.63 -10.40 -7.25
C LEU A 205 -19.10 -10.67 -7.60
N GLY A 206 -19.59 -10.15 -8.73
CA GLY A 206 -21.01 -10.07 -9.05
C GLY A 206 -21.73 -9.00 -8.19
N ASP A 207 -23.05 -8.90 -8.36
CA ASP A 207 -23.92 -7.99 -7.59
C ASP A 207 -24.33 -8.64 -6.25
N ARG A 208 -23.34 -8.85 -5.38
CA ARG A 208 -23.53 -9.47 -4.06
C ARG A 208 -23.91 -8.44 -3.01
N ASP A 209 -24.72 -8.85 -2.04
CA ASP A 209 -25.09 -8.03 -0.89
C ASP A 209 -24.19 -8.27 0.33
N ASP A 210 -23.29 -9.27 0.29
CA ASP A 210 -22.46 -9.71 1.42
C ASP A 210 -20.96 -9.46 1.21
N ASN A 211 -20.60 -8.43 0.45
CA ASN A 211 -19.19 -8.06 0.25
C ASN A 211 -18.54 -7.60 1.56
N ARG A 212 -17.40 -8.17 1.89
CA ARG A 212 -16.66 -7.89 3.12
C ARG A 212 -15.19 -7.66 2.81
N ILE A 213 -14.61 -6.65 3.48
CA ILE A 213 -13.19 -6.34 3.37
C ILE A 213 -12.61 -6.01 4.74
N LEU A 214 -11.34 -6.40 4.96
CA LEU A 214 -10.58 -5.95 6.13
C LEU A 214 -9.70 -4.75 5.72
N SER A 215 -9.94 -3.61 6.35
CA SER A 215 -9.13 -2.39 6.20
C SER A 215 -7.97 -2.41 7.18
N TYR A 216 -6.73 -2.43 6.67
CA TYR A 216 -5.53 -2.51 7.50
C TYR A 216 -4.28 -1.87 6.89
N LEU A 217 -4.15 -1.81 5.57
CA LEU A 217 -3.11 -1.00 4.93
C LEU A 217 -3.40 0.47 5.21
N PRO A 218 -2.40 1.35 5.36
CA PRO A 218 -2.68 2.73 5.76
C PRO A 218 -3.66 3.45 4.82
N LEU A 219 -4.76 4.00 5.35
CA LEU A 219 -5.68 4.86 4.58
C LEU A 219 -5.02 6.15 4.07
N ALA A 220 -3.86 6.52 4.59
CA ALA A 220 -3.01 7.56 4.02
C ALA A 220 -2.34 7.14 2.69
N HIS A 221 -2.30 5.84 2.38
CA HIS A 221 -1.76 5.30 1.13
C HIS A 221 -2.86 5.13 0.09
N VAL A 222 -2.59 5.51 -1.15
CA VAL A 222 -3.56 5.51 -2.25
C VAL A 222 -4.17 4.13 -2.51
N PHE A 223 -3.43 3.03 -2.35
CA PHE A 223 -3.95 1.68 -2.59
C PHE A 223 -5.12 1.36 -1.65
N GLU A 224 -4.96 1.54 -0.35
CA GLU A 224 -6.04 1.36 0.62
C GLU A 224 -7.13 2.41 0.45
N ARG A 225 -6.73 3.67 0.20
CA ARG A 225 -7.67 4.78 0.03
C ARG A 225 -8.63 4.54 -1.13
N ALA A 226 -8.13 4.13 -2.30
CA ALA A 226 -8.94 3.93 -3.49
C ALA A 226 -9.70 2.59 -3.47
N TRP A 227 -9.01 1.49 -3.20
CA TRP A 227 -9.56 0.14 -3.32
C TRP A 227 -10.38 -0.32 -2.12
N VAL A 228 -10.25 0.32 -0.95
CA VAL A 228 -11.04 0.03 0.25
C VAL A 228 -11.89 1.24 0.64
N GLY A 229 -11.25 2.37 0.97
CA GLY A 229 -11.95 3.55 1.45
C GLY A 229 -12.97 4.08 0.44
N ALA A 230 -12.50 4.61 -0.67
CA ALA A 230 -13.36 5.22 -1.70
C ALA A 230 -14.29 4.21 -2.36
N SER A 231 -13.79 3.00 -2.71
CA SER A 231 -14.61 1.98 -3.35
C SER A 231 -15.78 1.52 -2.48
N SER A 232 -15.61 1.43 -1.15
CA SER A 232 -16.70 1.08 -0.24
C SER A 232 -17.77 2.20 -0.15
N LEU A 233 -17.34 3.47 -0.24
CA LEU A 233 -18.24 4.63 -0.27
C LEU A 233 -19.11 4.66 -1.55
N VAL A 234 -18.55 4.29 -2.71
CA VAL A 234 -19.27 4.26 -3.98
C VAL A 234 -20.12 2.99 -4.12
N HIS A 235 -19.59 1.84 -3.70
CA HIS A 235 -20.29 0.55 -3.83
C HIS A 235 -21.49 0.42 -2.88
N GLY A 236 -21.41 0.95 -1.67
CA GLY A 236 -22.46 0.97 -0.63
C GLY A 236 -22.79 -0.37 0.03
N LYS A 237 -22.59 -1.49 -0.66
CA LYS A 237 -22.90 -2.83 -0.15
C LYS A 237 -21.69 -3.55 0.48
N THR A 238 -20.52 -2.93 0.47
CA THR A 238 -19.30 -3.48 1.08
C THR A 238 -19.27 -3.17 2.57
N HIS A 239 -19.18 -4.20 3.40
CA HIS A 239 -18.98 -4.10 4.84
C HIS A 239 -17.47 -4.00 5.13
N VAL A 240 -17.04 -2.90 5.72
CA VAL A 240 -15.63 -2.63 6.05
C VAL A 240 -15.37 -3.04 7.50
N PHE A 241 -14.47 -3.99 7.70
CA PHE A 241 -13.94 -4.36 9.02
C PHE A 241 -12.58 -3.70 9.21
N PHE A 242 -12.32 -3.13 10.37
CA PHE A 242 -11.00 -2.58 10.69
C PHE A 242 -10.15 -3.57 11.47
N ALA A 243 -8.86 -3.64 11.17
CA ALA A 243 -7.92 -4.40 11.97
C ALA A 243 -7.67 -3.69 13.32
N GLU A 244 -7.63 -4.47 14.40
CA GLU A 244 -7.36 -3.94 15.73
C GLU A 244 -5.85 -3.67 15.92
N SER A 245 -5.01 -4.69 15.64
CA SER A 245 -3.56 -4.60 15.79
C SER A 245 -2.86 -5.60 14.87
N LEU A 246 -1.53 -5.60 14.85
CA LEU A 246 -0.76 -6.65 14.17
C LEU A 246 -0.89 -8.01 14.88
N ASP A 247 -0.96 -8.00 16.21
CA ASP A 247 -1.07 -9.24 17.01
C ASP A 247 -2.42 -9.93 16.84
N SER A 248 -3.50 -9.15 16.66
CA SER A 248 -4.87 -9.66 16.43
C SER A 248 -5.18 -9.94 14.97
N PHE A 249 -4.25 -9.67 14.03
CA PHE A 249 -4.53 -9.62 12.60
C PHE A 249 -5.25 -10.86 12.04
N ILE A 250 -4.80 -12.07 12.43
CA ILE A 250 -5.44 -13.32 12.01
C ILE A 250 -6.84 -13.46 12.63
N GLN A 251 -7.04 -12.96 13.85
CA GLN A 251 -8.36 -12.96 14.50
C GLN A 251 -9.29 -11.99 13.80
N ASP A 252 -8.78 -10.82 13.39
CA ASP A 252 -9.54 -9.82 12.64
C ASP A 252 -9.93 -10.33 11.25
N LEU A 253 -9.03 -11.05 10.54
CA LEU A 253 -9.36 -11.75 9.30
C LEU A 253 -10.47 -12.81 9.50
N ASN A 254 -10.38 -13.60 10.56
CA ASN A 254 -11.40 -14.60 10.87
C ASN A 254 -12.74 -13.98 11.30
N ARG A 255 -12.74 -12.77 11.85
CA ARG A 255 -13.96 -11.99 12.14
C ARG A 255 -14.56 -11.45 10.86
N ALA A 256 -13.75 -10.80 10.02
CA ALA A 256 -14.20 -10.19 8.77
C ALA A 256 -14.64 -11.23 7.73
N LYS A 257 -13.99 -12.39 7.66
CA LYS A 257 -14.18 -13.39 6.59
C LYS A 257 -14.28 -12.72 5.23
N PRO A 258 -13.23 -11.99 4.80
CA PRO A 258 -13.31 -11.12 3.66
C PRO A 258 -13.66 -11.88 2.38
N THR A 259 -14.51 -11.29 1.55
CA THR A 259 -14.76 -11.75 0.17
C THR A 259 -13.77 -11.13 -0.81
N MET A 260 -13.19 -9.97 -0.43
CA MET A 260 -12.10 -9.32 -1.12
C MET A 260 -10.94 -9.12 -0.14
N PHE A 261 -9.75 -9.56 -0.53
CA PHE A 261 -8.53 -9.35 0.25
C PHE A 261 -7.41 -8.83 -0.65
N ILE A 262 -7.01 -7.58 -0.42
CA ILE A 262 -5.90 -6.95 -1.12
C ILE A 262 -4.75 -6.72 -0.16
N SER A 263 -3.52 -6.90 -0.65
CA SER A 263 -2.33 -6.82 0.18
C SER A 263 -1.10 -6.41 -0.61
N VAL A 264 -0.01 -6.25 0.12
CA VAL A 264 1.33 -6.07 -0.44
C VAL A 264 2.08 -7.41 -0.48
N PRO A 265 3.07 -7.58 -1.38
CA PRO A 265 3.79 -8.84 -1.57
C PRO A 265 4.39 -9.41 -0.29
N ARG A 266 4.88 -8.54 0.61
CA ARG A 266 5.49 -8.96 1.88
C ARG A 266 4.52 -9.74 2.78
N LEU A 267 3.25 -9.34 2.86
CA LEU A 267 2.28 -10.08 3.68
C LEU A 267 1.92 -11.43 3.04
N TRP A 268 1.76 -11.46 1.72
CA TRP A 268 1.56 -12.71 1.00
C TRP A 268 2.71 -13.70 1.24
N LEU A 269 3.96 -13.21 1.21
CA LEU A 269 5.14 -14.03 1.51
C LEU A 269 5.16 -14.49 2.98
N LYS A 270 4.85 -13.60 3.94
CA LYS A 270 4.79 -13.93 5.37
C LYS A 270 3.75 -15.03 5.67
N PHE A 271 2.61 -14.99 5.01
CA PHE A 271 1.59 -16.04 5.12
C PHE A 271 2.10 -17.39 4.57
N GLN A 272 2.75 -17.40 3.40
CA GLN A 272 3.35 -18.61 2.85
C GLN A 272 4.41 -19.19 3.79
N GLN A 273 5.31 -18.35 4.31
CA GLN A 273 6.35 -18.76 5.27
C GLN A 273 5.74 -19.33 6.55
N GLY A 274 4.66 -18.72 7.06
CA GLY A 274 3.91 -19.22 8.20
C GLY A 274 3.25 -20.58 7.96
N VAL A 275 2.89 -20.92 6.72
CA VAL A 275 2.46 -22.27 6.35
C VAL A 275 3.65 -23.22 6.28
N PHE A 276 4.76 -22.80 5.70
CA PHE A 276 5.96 -23.63 5.56
C PHE A 276 6.64 -23.95 6.90
N SER A 277 6.58 -23.05 7.87
CA SER A 277 7.06 -23.31 9.24
C SER A 277 6.30 -24.43 9.95
N LYS A 278 5.01 -24.61 9.61
CA LYS A 278 4.17 -25.69 10.16
C LYS A 278 4.24 -26.96 9.33
N MET A 279 4.52 -26.87 8.05
CA MET A 279 4.56 -28.00 7.12
C MET A 279 5.59 -27.75 6.00
N PRO A 280 6.71 -28.51 5.96
CA PRO A 280 7.73 -28.35 4.93
C PRO A 280 7.16 -28.43 3.51
N PRO A 281 7.69 -27.63 2.56
CA PRO A 281 7.16 -27.53 1.19
C PRO A 281 7.02 -28.86 0.46
N ALA A 282 7.98 -29.76 0.61
CA ALA A 282 7.94 -31.09 -0.02
C ALA A 282 6.74 -31.92 0.44
N LYS A 283 6.50 -31.95 1.77
CA LYS A 283 5.35 -32.65 2.36
C LYS A 283 4.03 -32.00 1.95
N LEU A 284 3.97 -30.68 1.95
CA LEU A 284 2.80 -29.94 1.51
C LEU A 284 2.45 -30.24 0.06
N ASN A 285 3.42 -30.16 -0.86
CA ASN A 285 3.22 -30.46 -2.28
C ASN A 285 2.73 -31.89 -2.51
N LEU A 286 3.28 -32.86 -1.76
CA LEU A 286 2.80 -34.25 -1.82
C LEU A 286 1.34 -34.35 -1.39
N LEU A 287 0.95 -33.74 -0.27
CA LEU A 287 -0.45 -33.77 0.21
C LEU A 287 -1.42 -33.08 -0.75
N LEU A 288 -0.98 -31.96 -1.36
CA LEU A 288 -1.80 -31.22 -2.34
C LEU A 288 -2.02 -32.00 -3.66
N SER A 289 -1.14 -32.95 -4.00
CA SER A 289 -1.25 -33.78 -5.21
C SER A 289 -2.20 -34.98 -5.05
N ILE A 290 -2.55 -35.36 -3.80
CA ILE A 290 -3.43 -36.51 -3.54
C ILE A 290 -4.89 -36.10 -3.81
N PRO A 291 -5.61 -36.78 -4.71
CA PRO A 291 -7.03 -36.53 -4.96
C PRO A 291 -7.86 -36.55 -3.66
N LEU A 292 -8.87 -35.69 -3.55
CA LEU A 292 -9.73 -35.47 -2.37
C LEU A 292 -9.00 -34.90 -1.16
N LEU A 293 -7.89 -35.48 -0.72
CA LEU A 293 -7.09 -35.00 0.41
C LEU A 293 -6.53 -33.60 0.14
N GLY A 294 -6.03 -33.34 -1.06
CA GLY A 294 -5.53 -32.04 -1.49
C GLY A 294 -6.58 -30.93 -1.34
N GLY A 295 -7.84 -31.21 -1.65
CA GLY A 295 -8.94 -30.27 -1.44
C GLY A 295 -9.17 -29.91 0.03
N VAL A 296 -9.12 -30.92 0.91
CA VAL A 296 -9.25 -30.72 2.37
C VAL A 296 -8.09 -29.91 2.92
N VAL A 297 -6.84 -30.22 2.48
CA VAL A 297 -5.64 -29.50 2.91
C VAL A 297 -5.68 -28.04 2.46
N ARG A 298 -6.03 -27.74 1.21
CA ARG A 298 -6.23 -26.38 0.67
C ARG A 298 -7.21 -25.59 1.53
N LYS A 299 -8.40 -26.13 1.75
CA LYS A 299 -9.45 -25.49 2.54
C LYS A 299 -9.00 -25.22 3.98
N LYS A 300 -8.27 -26.17 4.59
CA LYS A 300 -7.74 -26.03 5.96
C LYS A 300 -6.70 -24.91 6.05
N ILE A 301 -5.80 -24.80 5.05
CA ILE A 301 -4.79 -23.73 4.98
C ILE A 301 -5.48 -22.38 4.81
N LEU A 302 -6.34 -22.22 3.82
CA LEU A 302 -7.03 -20.95 3.57
C LEU A 302 -7.87 -20.52 4.79
N LYS A 303 -8.56 -21.45 5.44
CA LYS A 303 -9.31 -21.18 6.68
C LYS A 303 -8.38 -20.75 7.83
N GLY A 304 -7.22 -21.40 7.97
CA GLY A 304 -6.22 -21.02 8.98
C GLY A 304 -5.61 -19.64 8.76
N LEU A 305 -5.60 -19.17 7.52
CA LEU A 305 -5.20 -17.81 7.13
C LEU A 305 -6.35 -16.79 7.17
N GLY A 306 -7.61 -17.22 7.39
CA GLY A 306 -8.79 -16.36 7.31
C GLY A 306 -9.18 -15.95 5.88
N LEU A 307 -8.72 -16.72 4.87
CA LEU A 307 -8.89 -16.41 3.43
C LEU A 307 -9.84 -17.39 2.71
N ASP A 308 -10.56 -18.24 3.43
CA ASP A 308 -11.42 -19.29 2.85
C ASP A 308 -12.70 -18.75 2.20
N GLN A 309 -13.05 -17.48 2.43
CA GLN A 309 -14.19 -16.81 1.81
C GLN A 309 -13.77 -15.83 0.71
N VAL A 310 -12.45 -15.69 0.46
CA VAL A 310 -11.94 -14.72 -0.52
C VAL A 310 -12.25 -15.16 -1.95
N ILE A 311 -12.89 -14.28 -2.68
CA ILE A 311 -13.21 -14.42 -4.11
C ILE A 311 -12.21 -13.60 -4.92
N VAL A 312 -11.96 -12.35 -4.49
CA VAL A 312 -10.96 -11.46 -5.12
C VAL A 312 -9.74 -11.36 -4.22
N ALA A 313 -8.61 -11.86 -4.68
CA ALA A 313 -7.31 -11.72 -4.04
C ALA A 313 -6.41 -10.84 -4.91
N GLY A 314 -5.89 -9.74 -4.35
CA GLY A 314 -5.07 -8.79 -5.07
C GLY A 314 -3.74 -8.49 -4.40
N SER A 315 -2.70 -8.24 -5.20
CA SER A 315 -1.41 -7.74 -4.75
C SER A 315 -1.02 -6.50 -5.54
N GLY A 316 -0.50 -5.49 -4.85
CA GLY A 316 -0.06 -4.24 -5.47
C GLY A 316 1.01 -3.52 -4.67
N SER A 317 1.34 -2.30 -5.06
CA SER A 317 2.32 -1.38 -4.44
C SER A 317 3.79 -1.79 -4.57
N ALA A 318 4.09 -3.03 -4.90
CA ALA A 318 5.43 -3.54 -5.17
C ALA A 318 5.36 -4.79 -6.05
N PRO A 319 6.44 -5.15 -6.77
CA PRO A 319 6.49 -6.40 -7.54
C PRO A 319 6.34 -7.62 -6.64
N ILE A 320 5.59 -8.63 -7.11
CA ILE A 320 5.41 -9.90 -6.41
C ILE A 320 6.07 -11.04 -7.19
N PRO A 321 6.80 -11.98 -6.52
CA PRO A 321 7.37 -13.13 -7.19
C PRO A 321 6.30 -14.00 -7.87
N ALA A 322 6.54 -14.38 -9.13
CA ALA A 322 5.62 -15.20 -9.91
C ALA A 322 5.34 -16.57 -9.26
N GLU A 323 6.36 -17.13 -8.59
CA GLU A 323 6.27 -18.39 -7.83
C GLU A 323 5.28 -18.27 -6.67
N LEU A 324 5.24 -17.12 -6.01
CA LEU A 324 4.32 -16.85 -4.91
C LEU A 324 2.87 -16.82 -5.40
N ILE A 325 2.60 -16.14 -6.51
CA ILE A 325 1.28 -16.15 -7.17
C ILE A 325 0.88 -17.58 -7.53
N THR A 326 1.81 -18.33 -8.14
CA THR A 326 1.56 -19.72 -8.55
C THR A 326 1.24 -20.61 -7.35
N TRP A 327 1.91 -20.38 -6.22
CA TRP A 327 1.66 -21.13 -4.99
C TRP A 327 0.24 -20.89 -4.45
N TYR A 328 -0.22 -19.63 -4.39
CA TYR A 328 -1.59 -19.32 -3.96
C TYR A 328 -2.64 -19.90 -4.89
N ARG A 329 -2.39 -19.88 -6.20
CA ARG A 329 -3.30 -20.52 -7.18
C ARG A 329 -3.40 -22.03 -6.98
N LYS A 330 -2.31 -22.71 -6.61
CA LYS A 330 -2.35 -24.14 -6.23
C LYS A 330 -3.19 -24.38 -4.97
N LEU A 331 -3.32 -23.40 -4.07
CA LEU A 331 -4.24 -23.48 -2.94
C LEU A 331 -5.70 -23.19 -3.31
N GLY A 332 -5.98 -22.75 -4.54
CA GLY A 332 -7.31 -22.38 -5.01
C GLY A 332 -7.64 -20.89 -4.82
N LEU A 333 -6.68 -20.08 -4.44
CA LEU A 333 -6.82 -18.62 -4.35
C LEU A 333 -6.19 -17.97 -5.58
N ASN A 334 -7.02 -17.41 -6.48
CA ASN A 334 -6.51 -16.72 -7.67
C ASN A 334 -5.95 -15.35 -7.29
N LEU A 335 -4.67 -15.32 -6.92
CA LEU A 335 -3.97 -14.09 -6.60
C LEU A 335 -3.65 -13.32 -7.88
N LEU A 336 -4.16 -12.11 -7.98
CA LEU A 336 -4.01 -11.19 -9.11
C LEU A 336 -3.04 -10.06 -8.75
N GLU A 337 -2.38 -9.51 -9.75
CA GLU A 337 -1.44 -8.40 -9.59
C GLU A 337 -1.98 -7.16 -10.28
N GLY A 338 -1.87 -5.99 -9.60
CA GLY A 338 -2.21 -4.68 -10.12
C GLY A 338 -1.03 -3.72 -10.03
N TYR A 339 -1.03 -2.71 -10.90
CA TYR A 339 -0.04 -1.65 -10.96
C TYR A 339 -0.72 -0.30 -11.11
N ALA A 340 -0.38 0.60 -10.23
CA ALA A 340 -0.80 1.98 -10.25
C ALA A 340 0.06 2.80 -9.27
N MET A 341 -0.21 4.09 -9.16
CA MET A 341 0.52 5.01 -8.31
C MET A 341 -0.40 6.01 -7.63
N THR A 342 0.15 6.85 -6.76
CA THR A 342 -0.63 7.91 -6.12
C THR A 342 -1.13 8.91 -7.14
N GLU A 343 -0.33 9.18 -8.16
CA GLU A 343 -0.56 10.16 -9.20
C GLU A 343 -1.72 9.78 -10.17
N ASP A 344 -2.20 8.54 -10.13
CA ASP A 344 -3.38 8.09 -10.90
C ASP A 344 -4.52 7.55 -10.01
N PHE A 345 -4.48 7.86 -8.72
CA PHE A 345 -5.44 7.40 -7.71
C PHE A 345 -5.59 5.87 -7.69
N ALA A 346 -4.48 5.15 -7.82
CA ALA A 346 -4.42 3.68 -7.86
C ALA A 346 -5.29 3.06 -8.99
N TYR A 347 -5.47 3.77 -10.11
CA TYR A 347 -6.29 3.35 -11.23
C TYR A 347 -5.49 3.36 -12.54
N SER A 348 -4.79 2.26 -12.82
CA SER A 348 -3.96 2.11 -14.04
C SER A 348 -4.10 0.73 -14.66
N HIS A 349 -3.42 -0.30 -14.16
CA HIS A 349 -3.44 -1.65 -14.73
C HIS A 349 -3.88 -2.68 -13.70
N ASN A 350 -4.63 -3.67 -14.14
CA ASN A 350 -5.03 -4.79 -13.29
C ASN A 350 -5.09 -6.10 -14.08
N SER A 351 -4.71 -7.18 -13.44
CA SER A 351 -4.98 -8.53 -13.91
C SER A 351 -6.44 -8.90 -13.60
N THR A 352 -7.04 -9.71 -14.46
CA THR A 352 -8.38 -10.29 -14.26
C THR A 352 -8.31 -11.81 -14.28
N ASP A 353 -9.41 -12.49 -13.93
CA ASP A 353 -9.46 -13.95 -14.02
C ASP A 353 -9.22 -14.46 -15.47
N ALA A 354 -9.71 -13.72 -16.45
CA ALA A 354 -9.59 -14.06 -17.88
C ALA A 354 -8.23 -13.67 -18.47
N ILE A 355 -7.63 -12.57 -18.00
CA ILE A 355 -6.41 -12.00 -18.59
C ILE A 355 -5.40 -11.76 -17.47
N ASN A 356 -4.50 -12.73 -17.29
CA ASN A 356 -3.45 -12.66 -16.28
C ASN A 356 -2.29 -13.60 -16.61
N ALA A 357 -1.09 -13.24 -16.16
CA ALA A 357 0.08 -14.11 -16.12
C ALA A 357 0.94 -13.70 -14.90
N PRO A 358 1.44 -14.67 -14.10
CA PRO A 358 2.35 -14.36 -13.01
C PRO A 358 3.57 -13.55 -13.48
N GLY A 359 3.87 -12.45 -12.78
CA GLY A 359 4.93 -11.51 -13.15
C GLY A 359 4.52 -10.45 -14.18
N CYS A 360 3.21 -10.36 -14.50
CA CYS A 360 2.62 -9.29 -15.29
C CYS A 360 1.51 -8.61 -14.50
N VAL A 361 1.43 -7.28 -14.59
CA VAL A 361 0.50 -6.47 -13.81
C VAL A 361 -0.86 -6.26 -14.50
N GLY A 362 -1.16 -7.06 -15.53
CA GLY A 362 -2.43 -7.02 -16.24
C GLY A 362 -2.45 -6.07 -17.42
N VAL A 363 -3.64 -5.58 -17.72
CA VAL A 363 -3.96 -4.67 -18.83
C VAL A 363 -4.46 -3.33 -18.29
N PRO A 364 -4.44 -2.26 -19.10
CA PRO A 364 -5.05 -0.99 -18.70
C PRO A 364 -6.51 -1.16 -18.29
N LEU A 365 -6.90 -0.53 -17.19
CA LEU A 365 -8.28 -0.42 -16.75
C LEU A 365 -9.09 0.46 -17.72
N GLU A 366 -10.41 0.40 -17.63
CA GLU A 366 -11.29 1.16 -18.53
C GLU A 366 -11.00 2.67 -18.51
N GLY A 367 -10.85 3.26 -19.68
CA GLY A 367 -10.52 4.68 -19.83
C GLY A 367 -9.05 5.03 -19.63
N VAL A 368 -8.22 4.08 -19.22
CA VAL A 368 -6.77 4.26 -19.10
C VAL A 368 -6.10 4.05 -20.45
N GLN A 369 -5.27 5.01 -20.86
CA GLN A 369 -4.36 4.88 -21.98
C GLN A 369 -2.94 4.64 -21.46
N ALA A 370 -2.25 3.66 -22.00
CA ALA A 370 -0.88 3.36 -21.65
C ALA A 370 -0.03 3.10 -22.89
N ARG A 371 1.23 3.48 -22.82
CA ARG A 371 2.23 3.18 -23.86
C ARG A 371 3.63 3.10 -23.25
N ILE A 372 4.55 2.50 -23.97
CA ILE A 372 5.96 2.46 -23.63
C ILE A 372 6.70 3.50 -24.47
N SER A 373 7.53 4.35 -23.86
CA SER A 373 8.37 5.31 -24.58
C SER A 373 9.52 4.61 -25.30
N GLU A 374 10.25 5.34 -26.14
CA GLU A 374 11.44 4.82 -26.83
C GLU A 374 12.54 4.37 -25.85
N GLU A 375 12.61 5.00 -24.66
CA GLU A 375 13.54 4.66 -23.58
C GLU A 375 13.03 3.51 -22.70
N GLY A 376 11.86 2.94 -23.00
CA GLY A 376 11.24 1.85 -22.26
C GLY A 376 10.45 2.28 -21.01
N GLU A 377 10.20 3.58 -20.82
CA GLU A 377 9.41 4.10 -19.70
C GLU A 377 7.90 3.87 -19.95
N ILE A 378 7.19 3.43 -18.92
CA ILE A 378 5.73 3.32 -18.93
C ILE A 378 5.13 4.72 -18.81
N LEU A 379 4.30 5.09 -19.78
CA LEU A 379 3.56 6.33 -19.81
C LEU A 379 2.06 6.03 -19.66
N VAL A 380 1.38 6.75 -18.74
CA VAL A 380 -0.03 6.48 -18.40
C VAL A 380 -0.84 7.76 -18.46
N LYS A 381 -2.07 7.66 -18.99
CA LYS A 381 -3.09 8.70 -18.92
C LYS A 381 -4.37 8.08 -18.40
N SER A 382 -4.70 8.39 -17.13
CA SER A 382 -5.79 7.77 -16.38
C SER A 382 -6.92 8.75 -16.12
N PRO A 383 -8.19 8.30 -16.04
CA PRO A 383 -9.28 9.11 -15.51
C PRO A 383 -9.02 9.62 -14.09
N GLY A 384 -8.28 8.84 -13.29
CA GLY A 384 -7.85 9.20 -11.91
C GLY A 384 -6.59 10.06 -11.84
N GLN A 385 -6.03 10.52 -12.99
CA GLN A 385 -4.78 11.27 -13.02
C GLN A 385 -4.86 12.54 -12.15
N MET A 386 -3.82 12.75 -11.33
CA MET A 386 -3.72 13.90 -10.41
C MET A 386 -3.93 15.25 -11.12
N VAL A 387 -4.33 16.26 -10.36
CA VAL A 387 -4.38 17.65 -10.83
C VAL A 387 -2.97 18.23 -10.96
N GLY A 388 -2.06 17.83 -10.07
CA GLY A 388 -0.67 18.24 -10.01
C GLY A 388 -0.08 18.01 -8.63
N TYR A 389 1.17 18.44 -8.44
CA TYR A 389 1.85 18.44 -7.15
C TYR A 389 1.63 19.77 -6.41
N TYR A 390 1.15 19.69 -5.18
CA TYR A 390 0.84 20.86 -4.36
C TYR A 390 2.07 21.78 -4.18
N LYS A 391 1.93 23.06 -4.60
CA LYS A 391 2.99 24.08 -4.60
C LYS A 391 4.27 23.71 -5.38
N ARG A 392 4.18 22.78 -6.33
CA ARG A 392 5.36 22.31 -7.09
C ARG A 392 5.09 22.26 -8.61
N PRO A 393 4.80 23.43 -9.26
CA PRO A 393 4.59 23.48 -10.71
C PRO A 393 5.83 23.07 -11.51
N ASP A 394 7.04 23.18 -10.92
CA ASP A 394 8.29 22.68 -11.48
C ASP A 394 8.23 21.17 -11.71
N LEU A 395 7.73 20.41 -10.74
CA LEU A 395 7.57 18.97 -10.87
C LEU A 395 6.46 18.58 -11.87
N ASP A 396 5.40 19.38 -11.97
CA ASP A 396 4.33 19.14 -12.96
C ASP A 396 4.87 19.23 -14.38
N ALA A 397 5.70 20.22 -14.67
CA ALA A 397 6.32 20.38 -15.98
C ALA A 397 7.22 19.19 -16.37
N GLU A 398 7.86 18.54 -15.39
CA GLU A 398 8.71 17.37 -15.61
C GLU A 398 7.90 16.07 -15.71
N ALA A 399 6.77 15.99 -14.98
CA ALA A 399 6.01 14.77 -14.79
C ALA A 399 5.16 14.36 -16.00
N PHE A 400 4.81 15.31 -16.87
CA PHE A 400 3.94 15.03 -18.00
C PHE A 400 4.64 15.19 -19.35
N THR A 401 4.18 14.41 -20.33
CA THR A 401 4.52 14.62 -21.73
C THR A 401 3.66 15.76 -22.32
N SER A 402 4.05 16.30 -23.47
CA SER A 402 3.30 17.37 -24.14
C SER A 402 1.87 16.98 -24.54
N ASP A 403 1.59 15.69 -24.72
CA ASP A 403 0.27 15.12 -25.03
C ASP A 403 -0.48 14.61 -23.78
N GLY A 404 0.04 14.91 -22.57
CA GLY A 404 -0.64 14.72 -21.28
C GLY A 404 -0.53 13.34 -20.66
N PHE A 405 0.42 12.50 -21.08
CA PHE A 405 0.73 11.28 -20.36
C PHE A 405 1.63 11.56 -19.17
N PHE A 406 1.35 10.91 -18.06
CA PHE A 406 2.20 10.91 -16.89
C PHE A 406 3.40 9.97 -17.09
N LYS A 407 4.59 10.46 -16.79
CA LYS A 407 5.85 9.71 -16.79
C LYS A 407 5.99 8.99 -15.46
N THR A 408 5.82 7.67 -15.49
CA THR A 408 5.74 6.89 -14.24
C THR A 408 7.08 6.70 -13.54
N GLY A 409 8.18 6.86 -14.27
CA GLY A 409 9.52 6.51 -13.81
C GLY A 409 9.76 5.00 -13.74
N ASP A 410 8.80 4.18 -14.11
CA ASP A 410 8.93 2.74 -14.16
C ASP A 410 9.18 2.28 -15.60
N GLN A 411 10.03 1.27 -15.78
CA GLN A 411 10.27 0.63 -17.07
C GLN A 411 9.38 -0.60 -17.24
N GLY A 412 8.94 -0.82 -18.48
CA GLY A 412 8.09 -1.96 -18.77
C GLY A 412 8.17 -2.43 -20.23
N GLN A 413 7.56 -3.56 -20.45
CA GLN A 413 7.39 -4.18 -21.76
C GLN A 413 5.94 -4.64 -21.90
N GLN A 414 5.32 -4.28 -23.01
CA GLN A 414 4.01 -4.79 -23.37
C GLN A 414 4.18 -6.10 -24.16
N ARG A 415 3.53 -7.15 -23.71
CA ARG A 415 3.52 -8.45 -24.39
C ARG A 415 2.54 -8.42 -25.58
N ALA A 416 2.67 -9.38 -26.48
CA ALA A 416 1.79 -9.53 -27.64
C ALA A 416 0.31 -9.78 -27.25
N ASP A 417 0.05 -10.32 -26.05
CA ASP A 417 -1.27 -10.55 -25.48
C ASP A 417 -1.82 -9.32 -24.73
N GLY A 418 -1.12 -8.18 -24.80
CA GLY A 418 -1.50 -6.91 -24.18
C GLY A 418 -1.11 -6.75 -22.70
N LEU A 419 -0.60 -7.81 -22.05
CA LEU A 419 -0.16 -7.76 -20.66
C LEU A 419 1.08 -6.87 -20.49
N LEU A 420 1.08 -6.02 -19.47
CA LEU A 420 2.23 -5.22 -19.07
C LEU A 420 3.12 -6.00 -18.10
N LYS A 421 4.42 -6.06 -18.40
CA LYS A 421 5.47 -6.55 -17.50
C LYS A 421 6.34 -5.38 -17.07
N ILE A 422 6.44 -5.13 -15.76
CA ILE A 422 7.38 -4.14 -15.22
C ILE A 422 8.78 -4.77 -15.19
N THR A 423 9.76 -4.06 -15.72
CA THR A 423 11.15 -4.54 -15.83
C THR A 423 12.10 -3.81 -14.90
N GLY A 424 11.70 -2.68 -14.30
CA GLY A 424 12.52 -1.95 -13.34
C GLY A 424 12.05 -0.52 -13.13
N ARG A 425 12.90 0.31 -12.53
CA ARG A 425 12.73 1.74 -12.43
C ARG A 425 13.80 2.48 -13.22
N VAL A 426 13.43 3.50 -13.96
CA VAL A 426 14.34 4.30 -14.79
C VAL A 426 15.51 4.85 -13.93
N LYS A 427 15.20 5.37 -12.73
CA LYS A 427 16.21 5.97 -11.82
C LYS A 427 16.98 4.94 -10.97
N GLU A 428 16.56 3.67 -10.95
CA GLU A 428 17.24 2.61 -10.17
C GLU A 428 18.14 1.73 -11.03
N LEU A 429 18.07 1.88 -12.35
CA LEU A 429 19.03 1.25 -13.24
C LEU A 429 20.42 1.77 -12.93
N PHE A 430 21.34 0.88 -12.63
CA PHE A 430 22.74 1.25 -12.45
C PHE A 430 23.64 0.69 -13.55
N LYS A 431 24.72 1.38 -13.81
CA LYS A 431 25.71 1.00 -14.82
C LYS A 431 26.94 0.41 -14.14
N THR A 432 27.30 -0.81 -14.50
CA THR A 432 28.55 -1.43 -14.05
C THR A 432 29.76 -0.78 -14.73
N SER A 433 30.97 -1.00 -14.21
CA SER A 433 32.21 -0.52 -14.83
C SER A 433 32.42 -1.08 -16.25
N LYS A 434 31.77 -2.19 -16.59
CA LYS A 434 31.79 -2.79 -17.95
C LYS A 434 30.78 -2.12 -18.89
N GLY A 435 30.10 -1.05 -18.47
CA GLY A 435 29.17 -0.30 -19.30
C GLY A 435 27.79 -0.96 -19.47
N LYS A 436 27.47 -2.00 -18.71
CA LYS A 436 26.17 -2.70 -18.77
C LYS A 436 25.21 -2.14 -17.75
N TYR A 437 23.94 -1.94 -18.15
CA TYR A 437 22.87 -1.56 -17.25
C TYR A 437 22.25 -2.79 -16.60
N VAL A 438 22.03 -2.71 -15.29
CA VAL A 438 21.40 -3.76 -14.48
C VAL A 438 20.16 -3.18 -13.81
N ALA A 439 19.05 -3.90 -13.92
CA ALA A 439 17.79 -3.60 -13.22
C ALA A 439 17.74 -4.38 -11.89
N PRO A 440 17.75 -3.71 -10.72
CA PRO A 440 17.81 -4.40 -9.42
C PRO A 440 16.58 -5.26 -9.12
N ALA A 441 15.39 -4.71 -9.31
CA ALA A 441 14.14 -5.30 -8.82
C ALA A 441 13.86 -6.74 -9.31
N PRO A 442 14.09 -7.11 -10.59
CA PRO A 442 13.90 -8.50 -11.04
C PRO A 442 14.82 -9.48 -10.33
N ILE A 443 16.05 -9.05 -10.00
CA ILE A 443 17.04 -9.91 -9.31
C ILE A 443 16.67 -10.03 -7.83
N GLU A 444 16.29 -8.92 -7.19
CA GLU A 444 15.82 -8.88 -5.80
C GLU A 444 14.60 -9.80 -5.59
N ASN A 445 13.66 -9.79 -6.53
CA ASN A 445 12.50 -10.70 -6.46
C ASN A 445 12.91 -12.18 -6.47
N LYS A 446 13.96 -12.54 -7.23
CA LYS A 446 14.50 -13.90 -7.24
C LYS A 446 15.21 -14.24 -5.92
N LEU A 447 15.91 -13.28 -5.30
CA LEU A 447 16.55 -13.47 -4.01
C LEU A 447 15.54 -13.63 -2.88
N ASN A 448 14.50 -12.79 -2.87
CA ASN A 448 13.52 -12.70 -1.78
C ASN A 448 12.55 -13.90 -1.68
N VAL A 449 12.59 -14.87 -2.61
CA VAL A 449 11.84 -16.12 -2.47
C VAL A 449 12.47 -17.08 -1.45
N HIS A 450 13.72 -16.84 -1.06
CA HIS A 450 14.42 -17.72 -0.12
C HIS A 450 13.95 -17.46 1.33
N PRO A 451 13.61 -18.50 2.11
CA PRO A 451 13.04 -18.32 3.45
C PRO A 451 13.98 -17.64 4.45
N LEU A 452 15.30 -17.68 4.23
CA LEU A 452 16.29 -17.00 5.07
C LEU A 452 16.43 -15.51 4.75
N ILE A 453 15.83 -15.00 3.66
CA ILE A 453 15.93 -13.60 3.24
C ILE A 453 14.61 -12.88 3.50
N GLU A 454 14.67 -11.84 4.31
CA GLU A 454 13.52 -10.96 4.57
C GLU A 454 13.42 -9.84 3.53
N MET A 455 14.56 -9.24 3.20
CA MET A 455 14.68 -8.15 2.22
C MET A 455 16.03 -8.22 1.52
N SER A 456 16.10 -7.70 0.31
CA SER A 456 17.37 -7.54 -0.40
C SER A 456 17.40 -6.24 -1.20
N ILE A 457 18.62 -5.73 -1.46
CA ILE A 457 18.91 -4.77 -2.52
C ILE A 457 20.02 -5.30 -3.40
N VAL A 458 19.94 -4.99 -4.69
CA VAL A 458 20.99 -5.26 -5.67
C VAL A 458 21.62 -3.95 -6.09
N SER A 459 22.94 -3.85 -6.01
CA SER A 459 23.72 -2.70 -6.40
C SER A 459 25.02 -3.13 -7.09
N GLY A 460 25.84 -2.16 -7.49
CA GLY A 460 27.10 -2.43 -8.20
C GLY A 460 27.46 -1.27 -9.13
N VAL A 461 27.03 -0.03 -8.76
CA VAL A 461 27.39 1.19 -9.50
C VAL A 461 28.89 1.28 -9.66
N SER A 462 29.36 1.38 -10.91
CA SER A 462 30.78 1.45 -11.25
C SER A 462 31.64 0.24 -10.84
N GLN A 463 31.03 -0.83 -10.32
CA GLN A 463 31.71 -2.09 -9.96
C GLN A 463 31.80 -3.05 -11.15
N PRO A 464 32.77 -4.01 -11.15
CA PRO A 464 32.92 -4.98 -12.24
C PRO A 464 31.73 -5.91 -12.48
N SER A 465 30.91 -6.10 -11.47
CA SER A 465 29.69 -6.93 -11.45
C SER A 465 28.75 -6.46 -10.35
N ALA A 466 27.48 -6.87 -10.41
CA ALA A 466 26.53 -6.60 -9.35
C ALA A 466 26.84 -7.41 -8.07
N TYR A 467 26.35 -6.90 -6.93
CA TYR A 467 26.29 -7.62 -5.65
C TYR A 467 24.90 -7.41 -5.03
N ALA A 468 24.54 -8.22 -4.05
CA ALA A 468 23.32 -7.97 -3.28
C ALA A 468 23.62 -7.87 -1.79
N MET A 469 22.92 -6.95 -1.10
CA MET A 469 22.82 -6.99 0.35
C MET A 469 21.50 -7.64 0.75
N VAL A 470 21.51 -8.44 1.80
CA VAL A 470 20.35 -9.17 2.30
C VAL A 470 20.16 -8.96 3.80
N VAL A 471 18.93 -8.77 4.21
CA VAL A 471 18.51 -8.84 5.61
C VAL A 471 17.99 -10.25 5.87
N LEU A 472 18.53 -10.93 6.86
CA LEU A 472 18.06 -12.27 7.24
C LEU A 472 16.65 -12.22 7.85
N ALA A 473 15.92 -13.30 7.71
CA ALA A 473 14.60 -13.47 8.28
C ALA A 473 14.60 -13.27 9.81
N GLU A 474 13.52 -12.72 10.34
CA GLU A 474 13.40 -12.28 11.74
C GLU A 474 13.66 -13.40 12.74
N ASP A 475 13.21 -14.62 12.47
CA ASP A 475 13.36 -15.81 13.32
C ASP A 475 14.76 -16.41 13.31
N ILE A 476 15.59 -16.07 12.32
CA ILE A 476 16.97 -16.54 12.15
C ILE A 476 17.97 -15.58 12.80
N ARG A 477 17.75 -14.27 12.72
CA ARG A 477 18.68 -13.24 13.23
C ARG A 477 19.15 -13.46 14.67
N PRO A 478 18.28 -13.81 15.65
CA PRO A 478 18.73 -14.05 17.03
C PRO A 478 19.67 -15.23 17.17
N LYS A 479 19.64 -16.19 16.22
CA LYS A 479 20.42 -17.43 16.25
C LYS A 479 21.81 -17.28 15.63
N MET A 480 22.15 -16.11 15.04
CA MET A 480 23.42 -15.88 14.33
C MET A 480 24.66 -15.86 15.26
N LYS A 481 24.47 -15.91 16.57
CA LYS A 481 25.56 -16.12 17.55
C LYS A 481 26.07 -17.56 17.55
N ASP A 482 25.26 -18.51 17.09
CA ASP A 482 25.60 -19.91 16.96
C ASP A 482 26.42 -20.15 15.67
N PRO A 483 27.67 -20.63 15.76
CA PRO A 483 28.52 -20.87 14.61
C PRO A 483 27.96 -21.91 13.64
N GLU A 484 27.26 -22.94 14.14
CA GLU A 484 26.66 -23.98 13.26
C GLU A 484 25.51 -23.41 12.44
N VAL A 485 24.64 -22.63 13.07
CA VAL A 485 23.55 -21.93 12.38
C VAL A 485 24.11 -20.95 11.35
N ARG A 486 25.17 -20.22 11.71
CA ARG A 486 25.84 -19.28 10.81
C ARG A 486 26.41 -19.98 9.57
N ALA A 487 27.13 -21.09 9.77
CA ALA A 487 27.68 -21.89 8.67
C ALA A 487 26.58 -22.48 7.78
N HIS A 488 25.47 -22.91 8.37
CA HIS A 488 24.30 -23.37 7.61
C HIS A 488 23.71 -22.25 6.75
N VAL A 489 23.51 -21.05 7.30
CA VAL A 489 23.01 -19.88 6.57
C VAL A 489 23.93 -19.53 5.39
N GLU A 490 25.24 -19.52 5.59
CA GLU A 490 26.20 -19.23 4.53
C GLU A 490 26.16 -20.28 3.41
N THR A 491 25.98 -21.56 3.76
CA THR A 491 25.84 -22.65 2.79
C THR A 491 24.56 -22.53 1.96
N GLU A 492 23.43 -22.31 2.62
CA GLU A 492 22.12 -22.15 1.96
C GLU A 492 22.09 -20.91 1.05
N LEU A 493 22.61 -19.78 1.54
CA LEU A 493 22.67 -18.56 0.74
C LEU A 493 23.63 -18.67 -0.45
N THR A 494 24.73 -19.40 -0.30
CA THR A 494 25.65 -19.71 -1.43
C THR A 494 24.94 -20.56 -2.49
N ALA A 495 24.23 -21.60 -2.07
CA ALA A 495 23.45 -22.44 -2.99
C ALA A 495 22.36 -21.61 -3.70
N HIS A 496 21.67 -20.73 -2.97
CA HIS A 496 20.66 -19.87 -3.52
C HIS A 496 21.22 -18.84 -4.51
N LEU A 497 22.35 -18.21 -4.20
CA LEU A 497 23.05 -17.31 -5.11
C LEU A 497 23.39 -18.00 -6.44
N ASN A 498 23.92 -19.22 -6.37
CA ASN A 498 24.26 -20.01 -7.57
C ASN A 498 23.00 -20.31 -8.40
N LYS A 499 21.89 -20.67 -7.76
CA LYS A 499 20.61 -20.89 -8.44
C LYS A 499 20.11 -19.62 -9.13
N VAL A 500 20.12 -18.48 -8.44
CA VAL A 500 19.70 -17.20 -9.01
C VAL A 500 20.60 -16.82 -10.20
N ASN A 501 21.92 -16.94 -10.05
CA ASN A 501 22.88 -16.62 -11.09
C ASN A 501 22.73 -17.52 -12.34
N ALA A 502 22.26 -18.75 -12.19
CA ALA A 502 22.00 -19.64 -13.33
C ALA A 502 20.86 -19.16 -14.23
N GLU A 503 19.97 -18.32 -13.71
CA GLU A 503 18.82 -17.77 -14.42
C GLU A 503 19.07 -16.35 -14.96
N LEU A 504 20.22 -15.73 -14.63
CA LEU A 504 20.57 -14.36 -15.01
C LEU A 504 21.50 -14.32 -16.24
N ALA A 505 21.37 -13.24 -17.00
CA ALA A 505 22.35 -12.93 -18.04
C ALA A 505 23.73 -12.66 -17.40
N ASP A 506 24.82 -12.92 -18.12
CA ASP A 506 26.18 -12.85 -17.57
C ASP A 506 26.52 -11.50 -16.93
N TYR A 507 25.99 -10.40 -17.47
CA TYR A 507 26.23 -9.07 -16.96
C TYR A 507 25.38 -8.70 -15.74
N GLU A 508 24.33 -9.49 -15.46
CA GLU A 508 23.44 -9.32 -14.31
C GLU A 508 23.85 -10.18 -13.11
N LYS A 509 24.73 -11.17 -13.33
CA LYS A 509 25.16 -12.11 -12.30
C LYS A 509 25.76 -11.39 -11.10
N LEU A 510 25.30 -11.80 -9.93
CA LEU A 510 25.78 -11.31 -8.66
C LEU A 510 27.13 -11.94 -8.30
N ARG A 511 28.10 -11.12 -7.94
CA ARG A 511 29.41 -11.59 -7.46
C ARG A 511 29.29 -12.20 -6.06
N MET A 512 28.42 -11.61 -5.20
CA MET A 512 28.34 -11.99 -3.80
C MET A 512 27.01 -11.56 -3.18
N LEU A 513 26.69 -12.17 -2.05
CA LEU A 513 25.68 -11.70 -1.09
C LEU A 513 26.38 -11.12 0.16
N VAL A 514 25.91 -9.97 0.61
CA VAL A 514 26.40 -9.33 1.84
C VAL A 514 25.25 -9.30 2.85
N ILE A 515 25.43 -9.98 3.97
CA ILE A 515 24.42 -10.04 5.04
C ILE A 515 24.53 -8.73 5.85
N ALA A 516 23.43 -8.00 5.94
CA ALA A 516 23.37 -6.74 6.69
C ALA A 516 23.53 -6.99 8.20
N ASN A 517 24.27 -6.10 8.88
CA ASN A 517 24.51 -6.18 10.33
C ASN A 517 23.25 -5.94 11.16
N GLU A 518 22.31 -5.16 10.62
CA GLU A 518 21.03 -4.83 11.26
C GLU A 518 19.87 -4.98 10.30
N ALA A 519 18.67 -5.16 10.85
CA ALA A 519 17.44 -5.15 10.09
C ALA A 519 17.14 -3.73 9.58
N TRP A 520 16.66 -3.62 8.34
CA TRP A 520 16.19 -2.35 7.83
C TRP A 520 14.79 -2.06 8.38
N SER A 521 14.61 -0.86 8.91
CA SER A 521 13.36 -0.42 9.53
C SER A 521 13.03 1.03 9.20
N ILE A 522 11.84 1.45 9.62
CA ILE A 522 11.43 2.86 9.51
C ILE A 522 12.26 3.70 10.50
N GLU A 523 12.50 3.16 11.70
CA GLU A 523 13.19 3.84 12.81
C GLU A 523 14.65 4.17 12.47
N ASN A 524 15.38 3.24 11.83
CA ASN A 524 16.76 3.52 11.39
C ASN A 524 16.79 4.22 10.01
N GLY A 525 15.63 4.48 9.44
CA GLY A 525 15.45 5.29 8.24
C GLY A 525 15.80 4.58 6.93
N TYR A 526 16.00 3.26 6.92
CA TYR A 526 16.24 2.48 5.71
C TYR A 526 14.95 2.10 4.97
N LEU A 527 13.79 2.20 5.65
CA LEU A 527 12.49 2.01 5.02
C LEU A 527 11.65 3.29 5.02
N THR A 528 10.74 3.38 4.07
CA THR A 528 9.66 4.36 4.09
C THR A 528 8.54 3.91 5.04
N PRO A 529 7.59 4.79 5.44
CA PRO A 529 6.40 4.39 6.19
C PRO A 529 5.56 3.29 5.53
N THR A 530 5.68 3.16 4.22
CA THR A 530 5.04 2.09 3.44
C THR A 530 5.93 0.85 3.28
N MET A 531 6.99 0.73 4.09
CA MET A 531 7.95 -0.38 4.09
C MET A 531 8.73 -0.55 2.77
N LYS A 532 8.80 0.49 1.93
CA LYS A 532 9.66 0.49 0.74
C LYS A 532 11.10 0.82 1.11
N ILE A 533 12.04 0.14 0.49
CA ILE A 533 13.48 0.30 0.74
C ILE A 533 13.96 1.66 0.21
N LYS A 534 14.67 2.40 1.06
CA LYS A 534 15.41 3.63 0.67
C LYS A 534 16.80 3.23 0.19
N ARG A 535 16.88 2.73 -1.04
CA ARG A 535 18.11 2.17 -1.65
C ARG A 535 19.33 3.04 -1.48
N SER A 536 19.25 4.30 -1.88
CA SER A 536 20.37 5.25 -1.81
C SER A 536 20.94 5.43 -0.41
N ARG A 537 20.08 5.35 0.63
CA ARG A 537 20.53 5.45 2.02
C ARG A 537 21.30 4.22 2.48
N ILE A 538 20.86 3.03 2.03
CA ILE A 538 21.57 1.78 2.33
C ILE A 538 22.90 1.76 1.59
N GLU A 539 22.92 2.12 0.30
CA GLU A 539 24.15 2.19 -0.50
C GLU A 539 25.17 3.16 0.13
N ALA A 540 24.72 4.34 0.53
CA ALA A 540 25.59 5.33 1.18
C ALA A 540 26.17 4.82 2.51
N SER A 541 25.40 4.03 3.29
CA SER A 541 25.87 3.50 4.58
C SER A 541 26.99 2.47 4.45
N VAL A 542 27.17 1.86 3.29
CA VAL A 542 28.15 0.80 3.05
C VAL A 542 29.22 1.17 2.01
N GLU A 543 29.14 2.36 1.42
CA GLU A 543 29.99 2.79 0.30
C GLU A 543 31.49 2.57 0.58
N SER A 544 31.95 2.87 1.80
CA SER A 544 33.35 2.69 2.20
C SER A 544 33.82 1.23 2.31
N HIS A 545 32.88 0.28 2.36
CA HIS A 545 33.18 -1.15 2.52
C HIS A 545 33.13 -1.93 1.20
N VAL A 546 32.43 -1.41 0.20
CA VAL A 546 32.14 -2.12 -1.07
C VAL A 546 33.41 -2.61 -1.74
N GLU A 547 34.43 -1.76 -1.90
CA GLU A 547 35.69 -2.14 -2.56
C GLU A 547 36.38 -3.30 -1.83
N SER A 548 36.38 -3.28 -0.50
CA SER A 548 36.98 -4.34 0.31
C SER A 548 36.29 -5.72 0.11
N TRP A 549 34.97 -5.70 -0.12
CA TRP A 549 34.24 -6.94 -0.39
C TRP A 549 34.64 -7.58 -1.71
N TYR A 550 34.89 -6.79 -2.76
CA TYR A 550 35.35 -7.30 -4.07
C TYR A 550 36.75 -7.90 -4.02
N GLN A 551 37.57 -7.50 -3.04
CA GLN A 551 38.92 -8.05 -2.84
C GLN A 551 38.92 -9.38 -2.07
N LYS A 552 37.82 -9.71 -1.36
CA LYS A 552 37.69 -10.95 -0.61
C LYS A 552 37.37 -12.15 -1.51
N ASN A 553 37.92 -13.31 -1.16
CA ASN A 553 37.49 -14.58 -1.74
C ASN A 553 36.24 -15.08 -1.01
N GLY A 554 35.25 -15.60 -1.76
CA GLY A 554 33.99 -16.10 -1.23
C GLY A 554 32.77 -15.50 -1.92
N THR A 555 31.60 -15.97 -1.53
CA THR A 555 30.30 -15.60 -2.15
C THR A 555 29.32 -15.03 -1.16
N VAL A 556 29.50 -15.28 0.15
CA VAL A 556 28.66 -14.73 1.22
C VAL A 556 29.56 -14.06 2.25
N PHE A 557 29.25 -12.80 2.58
CA PHE A 557 29.98 -11.97 3.53
C PHE A 557 29.02 -11.38 4.56
N TRP A 558 29.59 -11.00 5.69
CA TRP A 558 28.90 -10.22 6.72
C TRP A 558 29.40 -8.76 6.63
N ALA A 559 28.46 -7.79 6.59
CA ALA A 559 28.76 -6.36 6.45
C ALA A 559 29.56 -5.82 7.64
#